data_4468fcf735d6422661bf49ee8b94f03f
#
_entry.id   4468fcf735d6422661bf49ee8b94f03f
#
_cell.length_a   1.000
_cell.length_b   1.000
_cell.length_c   1.000
_cell.angle_alpha   90.00
_cell.angle_beta   90.00
_cell.angle_gamma   90.00
#
_symmetry.space_group_name_H-M   'P 1'
#
loop_
_entity.id
_entity.type
_entity.pdbx_description
1 polymer ?
#
loop_
_entity_poly.entity_id
_entity_poly.type
_entity_poly.pdbx_seq_one_letter_code
_entity_poly.pdbx_strand_id
1 'polypeptide(L)'
;MKYLVTAQEMKQYDKNTIEYLGIPGPVLMERAALAAEDFIKERFDAVKERTKVLIFAGMGNNGGDGLALARLLAADGYAVAVKCVGDMQRATKQWKSQWQTLQHFPVKTDSNIAVDEYNVIVDALFGVGLSRPVEGNYADAVKEMNKAEGFKLALDVPSGICSDTGRVLGCAFLADATVTFGFCKRGLVLYPGAEYAGEVRTANVGIGQESFLGQEPEMYTYEKGSVQLIKRNAAGNKGTFGKALLVAGSTGMAGAAILAAKAAYRTGAGMVKVITAEENRQIIQQGIPEALYGSCRQLTESLDWADVIAIGPGIGREEQALQCLKTVVERSRKPLVLDADALNLLAEESGRMLAEELRAQGAEGRVILLTPHVGEMSRLLKRTTAECKDDLPTCAKILAERFHAVAVAKDARTVVCKEQGACYLNTTGNSGMATAGSGDVLTGVILGLLAQGMDAPEAATCGVYLHGMAGDLAAGLHTEYGVMAGDIAECLMKNQNKKA
;
A
#
# COMPACT_ATOMS: atom_id res chain seq x y z
N MET A 1 -12.85 -2.63 -3.99
CA MET A 1 -12.19 -1.72 -3.02
C MET A 1 -12.24 -2.41 -1.66
N LYS A 2 -11.10 -2.47 -0.95
CA LYS A 2 -10.98 -3.12 0.35
C LYS A 2 -10.49 -2.09 1.36
N TYR A 3 -11.24 -1.91 2.45
CA TYR A 3 -10.85 -0.99 3.51
C TYR A 3 -9.68 -1.52 4.33
N LEU A 4 -8.81 -0.60 4.77
CA LEU A 4 -7.68 -0.84 5.66
C LEU A 4 -7.87 0.00 6.91
N VAL A 5 -7.91 -0.66 8.08
CA VAL A 5 -8.29 0.00 9.33
C VAL A 5 -7.13 0.11 10.32
N THR A 6 -7.20 1.14 11.17
CA THR A 6 -6.40 1.25 12.40
C THR A 6 -6.99 0.42 13.53
N ALA A 7 -6.21 0.25 14.61
CA ALA A 7 -6.70 -0.36 15.85
C ALA A 7 -7.90 0.40 16.42
N GLN A 8 -7.88 1.73 16.34
CA GLN A 8 -8.96 2.57 16.87
C GLN A 8 -10.24 2.41 16.05
N GLU A 9 -10.15 2.47 14.72
CA GLU A 9 -11.28 2.24 13.81
C GLU A 9 -11.86 0.83 14.03
N MET A 10 -11.00 -0.21 14.09
CA MET A 10 -11.47 -1.57 14.31
C MET A 10 -12.21 -1.74 15.64
N LYS A 11 -11.68 -1.17 16.74
CA LYS A 11 -12.35 -1.18 18.05
C LYS A 11 -13.70 -0.45 18.03
N GLN A 12 -13.77 0.66 17.28
CA GLN A 12 -15.04 1.40 17.14
C GLN A 12 -16.07 0.58 16.37
N TYR A 13 -15.67 -0.09 15.28
CA TYR A 13 -16.58 -0.92 14.47
C TYR A 13 -17.03 -2.18 15.22
N ASP A 14 -16.13 -2.81 15.97
CA ASP A 14 -16.48 -3.90 16.89
C ASP A 14 -17.53 -3.45 17.92
N LYS A 15 -17.26 -2.32 18.58
CA LYS A 15 -18.20 -1.71 19.55
C LYS A 15 -19.56 -1.38 18.91
N ASN A 16 -19.57 -0.74 17.73
CA ASN A 16 -20.79 -0.41 17.01
C ASN A 16 -21.59 -1.67 16.64
N THR A 17 -20.87 -2.74 16.25
CA THR A 17 -21.49 -4.03 15.94
C THR A 17 -22.17 -4.65 17.15
N ILE A 18 -21.54 -4.58 18.32
CA ILE A 18 -22.08 -5.15 19.57
C ILE A 18 -23.21 -4.28 20.14
N GLU A 19 -22.96 -2.98 20.29
CA GLU A 19 -23.85 -2.09 21.04
C GLU A 19 -25.00 -1.54 20.18
N TYR A 20 -24.77 -1.23 18.91
CA TYR A 20 -25.77 -0.63 18.02
C TYR A 20 -26.47 -1.66 17.13
N LEU A 21 -25.69 -2.56 16.46
CA LEU A 21 -26.27 -3.59 15.61
C LEU A 21 -26.79 -4.81 16.41
N GLY A 22 -26.43 -4.93 17.71
CA GLY A 22 -26.93 -5.95 18.61
C GLY A 22 -26.36 -7.35 18.42
N ILE A 23 -25.21 -7.50 17.73
CA ILE A 23 -24.53 -8.79 17.56
C ILE A 23 -23.64 -9.05 18.78
N PRO A 24 -23.92 -10.08 19.62
CA PRO A 24 -23.15 -10.31 20.83
C PRO A 24 -21.68 -10.63 20.57
N GLY A 25 -20.76 -10.07 21.40
CA GLY A 25 -19.31 -10.33 21.28
C GLY A 25 -18.92 -11.83 21.22
N PRO A 26 -19.52 -12.74 22.01
CA PRO A 26 -19.25 -14.17 21.88
C PRO A 26 -19.59 -14.77 20.51
N VAL A 27 -20.56 -14.20 19.78
CA VAL A 27 -20.87 -14.61 18.40
C VAL A 27 -19.77 -14.18 17.45
N LEU A 28 -19.22 -12.96 17.60
CA LEU A 28 -18.10 -12.47 16.80
C LEU A 28 -16.87 -13.33 17.03
N MET A 29 -16.55 -13.66 18.27
CA MET A 29 -15.43 -14.55 18.67
C MET A 29 -15.58 -15.94 18.09
N GLU A 30 -16.77 -16.53 18.15
CA GLU A 30 -17.03 -17.85 17.55
C GLU A 30 -16.84 -17.83 16.02
N ARG A 31 -17.31 -16.78 15.34
CA ARG A 31 -17.10 -16.62 13.90
C ARG A 31 -15.63 -16.42 13.53
N ALA A 32 -14.87 -15.72 14.38
CA ALA A 32 -13.43 -15.57 14.20
C ALA A 32 -12.70 -16.92 14.29
N ALA A 33 -13.06 -17.72 15.31
CA ALA A 33 -12.51 -19.06 15.50
C ALA A 33 -12.89 -20.01 14.35
N LEU A 34 -14.15 -19.99 13.88
CA LEU A 34 -14.59 -20.79 12.71
C LEU A 34 -13.82 -20.41 11.45
N ALA A 35 -13.59 -19.13 11.21
CA ALA A 35 -12.82 -18.70 10.03
C ALA A 35 -11.35 -19.15 10.08
N ALA A 36 -10.75 -19.19 11.27
CA ALA A 36 -9.41 -19.72 11.46
C ALA A 36 -9.37 -21.26 11.34
N GLU A 37 -10.40 -21.93 11.83
CA GLU A 37 -10.59 -23.38 11.66
C GLU A 37 -10.70 -23.73 10.17
N ASP A 38 -11.58 -23.06 9.42
CA ASP A 38 -11.75 -23.27 7.98
C ASP A 38 -10.41 -23.09 7.24
N PHE A 39 -9.62 -22.08 7.61
CA PHE A 39 -8.31 -21.86 7.02
C PHE A 39 -7.34 -23.01 7.27
N ILE A 40 -7.34 -23.60 8.48
CA ILE A 40 -6.51 -24.76 8.83
C ILE A 40 -7.03 -26.00 8.08
N LYS A 41 -8.34 -26.22 8.05
CA LYS A 41 -8.96 -27.35 7.35
C LYS A 41 -8.68 -27.35 5.86
N GLU A 42 -8.80 -26.22 5.18
CA GLU A 42 -8.48 -26.07 3.76
C GLU A 42 -7.05 -26.54 3.42
N ARG A 43 -6.11 -26.43 4.36
CA ARG A 43 -4.69 -26.80 4.15
C ARG A 43 -4.34 -28.20 4.65
N PHE A 44 -4.95 -28.63 5.72
CA PHE A 44 -4.47 -29.79 6.48
C PHE A 44 -5.49 -30.94 6.62
N ASP A 45 -6.74 -30.77 6.16
CA ASP A 45 -7.78 -31.83 6.35
C ASP A 45 -7.40 -33.18 5.69
N ALA A 46 -6.73 -33.11 4.54
CA ALA A 46 -6.24 -34.32 3.85
C ALA A 46 -5.17 -35.12 4.64
N VAL A 47 -4.51 -34.48 5.62
CA VAL A 47 -3.48 -35.06 6.49
C VAL A 47 -3.79 -34.88 7.97
N LYS A 48 -5.06 -34.69 8.30
CA LYS A 48 -5.58 -34.37 9.63
C LYS A 48 -5.02 -35.29 10.73
N GLU A 49 -4.97 -36.58 10.50
CA GLU A 49 -4.47 -37.59 11.47
C GLU A 49 -2.99 -37.34 11.87
N ARG A 50 -2.23 -36.68 11.03
CA ARG A 50 -0.83 -36.33 11.27
C ARG A 50 -0.65 -34.84 11.69
N THR A 51 -1.75 -34.08 11.69
CA THR A 51 -1.74 -32.65 12.02
C THR A 51 -1.92 -32.46 13.51
N LYS A 52 -0.90 -31.93 14.16
CA LYS A 52 -0.92 -31.53 15.56
C LYS A 52 -0.84 -30.02 15.66
N VAL A 53 -1.79 -29.39 16.31
CA VAL A 53 -1.92 -27.95 16.42
C VAL A 53 -1.55 -27.49 17.84
N LEU A 54 -0.60 -26.56 17.95
CA LEU A 54 -0.26 -25.90 19.20
C LEU A 54 -0.66 -24.43 19.13
N ILE A 55 -1.51 -23.99 20.06
CA ILE A 55 -2.01 -22.62 20.14
C ILE A 55 -1.40 -21.91 21.34
N PHE A 56 -0.72 -20.79 21.10
CA PHE A 56 -0.24 -19.89 22.14
C PHE A 56 -1.30 -18.83 22.42
N ALA A 57 -1.99 -18.95 23.55
CA ALA A 57 -3.10 -18.08 23.93
C ALA A 57 -2.66 -17.03 24.95
N GLY A 58 -2.76 -15.74 24.59
CA GLY A 58 -2.63 -14.62 25.51
C GLY A 58 -3.88 -14.45 26.38
N MET A 59 -3.89 -13.47 27.28
CA MET A 59 -4.99 -13.26 28.25
C MET A 59 -6.07 -12.31 27.73
N GLY A 60 -5.93 -11.80 26.51
CA GLY A 60 -6.89 -10.91 25.84
C GLY A 60 -7.96 -11.65 25.03
N ASN A 61 -8.75 -10.89 24.25
CA ASN A 61 -9.77 -11.46 23.38
C ASN A 61 -9.16 -12.32 22.28
N ASN A 62 -8.00 -11.94 21.72
CA ASN A 62 -7.32 -12.78 20.72
C ASN A 62 -6.94 -14.16 21.30
N GLY A 63 -6.50 -14.22 22.56
CA GLY A 63 -6.35 -15.51 23.28
C GLY A 63 -7.66 -16.27 23.41
N GLY A 64 -8.77 -15.55 23.62
CA GLY A 64 -10.13 -16.12 23.62
C GLY A 64 -10.50 -16.74 22.26
N ASP A 65 -10.17 -16.07 21.15
CA ASP A 65 -10.34 -16.60 19.79
C ASP A 65 -9.52 -17.89 19.62
N GLY A 66 -8.28 -17.90 20.13
CA GLY A 66 -7.40 -19.10 20.12
C GLY A 66 -7.99 -20.27 20.94
N LEU A 67 -8.59 -19.99 22.10
CA LEU A 67 -9.25 -21.04 22.91
C LEU A 67 -10.50 -21.61 22.21
N ALA A 68 -11.29 -20.73 21.57
CA ALA A 68 -12.44 -21.16 20.76
C ALA A 68 -12.00 -22.02 19.57
N LEU A 69 -10.94 -21.63 18.87
CA LEU A 69 -10.31 -22.40 17.79
C LEU A 69 -9.83 -23.77 18.29
N ALA A 70 -9.17 -23.82 19.47
CA ALA A 70 -8.73 -25.08 20.05
C ALA A 70 -9.87 -26.06 20.26
N ARG A 71 -11.00 -25.56 20.78
CA ARG A 71 -12.21 -26.34 21.00
C ARG A 71 -12.80 -26.86 19.70
N LEU A 72 -12.91 -26.02 18.67
CA LEU A 72 -13.47 -26.39 17.36
C LEU A 72 -12.62 -27.48 16.70
N LEU A 73 -11.32 -27.29 16.60
CA LEU A 73 -10.40 -28.26 16.02
C LEU A 73 -10.41 -29.60 16.80
N ALA A 74 -10.48 -29.55 18.14
CA ALA A 74 -10.57 -30.78 18.94
C ALA A 74 -11.90 -31.52 18.73
N ALA A 75 -13.02 -30.79 18.59
CA ALA A 75 -14.32 -31.37 18.27
C ALA A 75 -14.30 -32.03 16.90
N ASP A 76 -13.57 -31.46 15.93
CA ASP A 76 -13.35 -32.05 14.60
C ASP A 76 -12.30 -33.17 14.59
N GLY A 77 -11.71 -33.51 15.76
CA GLY A 77 -10.79 -34.64 15.92
C GLY A 77 -9.33 -34.35 15.57
N TYR A 78 -8.91 -33.10 15.51
CA TYR A 78 -7.48 -32.73 15.47
C TYR A 78 -6.80 -32.95 16.82
N ALA A 79 -5.51 -33.27 16.82
CA ALA A 79 -4.70 -33.30 18.04
C ALA A 79 -4.30 -31.85 18.40
N VAL A 80 -4.89 -31.30 19.48
CA VAL A 80 -4.73 -29.91 19.85
C VAL A 80 -4.12 -29.75 21.23
N ALA A 81 -3.20 -28.80 21.37
CA ALA A 81 -2.68 -28.33 22.64
C ALA A 81 -2.76 -26.80 22.73
N VAL A 82 -2.90 -26.28 23.92
CA VAL A 82 -2.90 -24.85 24.22
C VAL A 82 -1.84 -24.54 25.27
N LYS A 83 -0.99 -23.57 24.98
CA LYS A 83 -0.03 -22.96 25.92
C LYS A 83 -0.50 -21.56 26.27
N CYS A 84 -1.02 -21.38 27.48
CA CYS A 84 -1.46 -20.09 27.99
C CYS A 84 -0.25 -19.26 28.44
N VAL A 85 -0.17 -18.01 27.95
CA VAL A 85 0.92 -17.08 28.28
C VAL A 85 0.38 -15.87 29.01
N GLY A 86 0.81 -15.66 30.25
CA GLY A 86 0.40 -14.55 31.08
C GLY A 86 -0.33 -14.97 32.35
N ASP A 87 -0.90 -13.98 33.06
CA ASP A 87 -1.62 -14.19 34.31
C ASP A 87 -3.13 -14.38 34.06
N MET A 88 -3.64 -15.59 34.22
CA MET A 88 -5.06 -15.94 34.01
C MET A 88 -6.03 -15.11 34.88
N GLN A 89 -5.57 -14.55 36.01
CA GLN A 89 -6.42 -13.69 36.84
C GLN A 89 -6.79 -12.40 36.10
N ARG A 90 -5.89 -11.91 35.24
CA ARG A 90 -6.05 -10.71 34.42
C ARG A 90 -6.73 -10.96 33.08
N ALA A 91 -7.14 -12.19 32.79
CA ALA A 91 -7.78 -12.54 31.54
C ALA A 91 -9.17 -11.87 31.39
N THR A 92 -9.54 -11.58 30.14
CA THR A 92 -10.86 -10.99 29.81
C THR A 92 -12.01 -11.92 30.19
N LYS A 93 -13.21 -11.37 30.34
CA LYS A 93 -14.41 -12.16 30.63
C LYS A 93 -14.69 -13.22 29.55
N GLN A 94 -14.51 -12.86 28.28
CA GLN A 94 -14.69 -13.74 27.15
C GLN A 94 -13.65 -14.87 27.14
N TRP A 95 -12.37 -14.54 27.41
CA TRP A 95 -11.33 -15.55 27.55
C TRP A 95 -11.67 -16.57 28.66
N LYS A 96 -12.09 -16.12 29.84
CA LYS A 96 -12.47 -16.99 30.97
C LYS A 96 -13.63 -17.89 30.61
N SER A 97 -14.62 -17.40 29.88
CA SER A 97 -15.74 -18.22 29.38
C SER A 97 -15.26 -19.32 28.43
N GLN A 98 -14.41 -18.98 27.44
CA GLN A 98 -13.86 -19.96 26.51
C GLN A 98 -12.96 -20.99 27.23
N TRP A 99 -12.17 -20.55 28.21
CA TRP A 99 -11.35 -21.45 29.03
C TRP A 99 -12.20 -22.47 29.80
N GLN A 100 -13.30 -22.06 30.39
CA GLN A 100 -14.22 -22.96 31.09
C GLN A 100 -14.83 -23.98 30.12
N THR A 101 -15.26 -23.53 28.94
CA THR A 101 -15.81 -24.42 27.91
C THR A 101 -14.77 -25.41 27.41
N LEU A 102 -13.52 -24.98 27.20
CA LEU A 102 -12.44 -25.82 26.71
C LEU A 102 -12.13 -27.03 27.60
N GLN A 103 -12.36 -26.93 28.92
CA GLN A 103 -12.11 -28.01 29.86
C GLN A 103 -12.97 -29.27 29.58
N HIS A 104 -14.02 -29.18 28.77
CA HIS A 104 -14.88 -30.29 28.38
C HIS A 104 -14.42 -31.00 27.09
N PHE A 105 -13.30 -30.55 26.48
CA PHE A 105 -12.79 -31.07 25.22
C PHE A 105 -11.40 -31.73 25.40
N PRO A 106 -11.01 -32.67 24.55
CA PRO A 106 -9.74 -33.41 24.66
C PRO A 106 -8.56 -32.57 24.20
N VAL A 107 -8.33 -31.38 24.83
CA VAL A 107 -7.24 -30.47 24.54
C VAL A 107 -6.19 -30.54 25.65
N LYS A 108 -4.92 -30.71 25.28
CA LYS A 108 -3.81 -30.61 26.23
C LYS A 108 -3.55 -29.16 26.65
N THR A 109 -3.50 -28.86 27.93
CA THR A 109 -3.32 -27.51 28.47
C THR A 109 -2.13 -27.41 29.45
N ASP A 110 -1.07 -28.21 29.22
CA ASP A 110 0.13 -28.22 30.05
C ASP A 110 1.06 -27.04 29.70
N SER A 111 1.81 -26.55 30.70
CA SER A 111 2.85 -25.53 30.51
C SER A 111 4.14 -26.10 29.85
N ASN A 112 4.36 -27.40 29.95
CA ASN A 112 5.58 -28.09 29.49
C ASN A 112 5.42 -28.76 28.11
N ILE A 113 4.60 -28.16 27.22
CA ILE A 113 4.39 -28.67 25.87
C ILE A 113 5.65 -28.38 25.01
N ALA A 114 6.24 -29.41 24.44
CA ALA A 114 7.37 -29.29 23.53
C ALA A 114 6.85 -28.84 22.13
N VAL A 115 7.32 -27.70 21.65
CA VAL A 115 6.85 -27.08 20.38
C VAL A 115 7.17 -27.97 19.18
N ASP A 116 8.30 -28.68 19.20
CA ASP A 116 8.79 -29.51 18.11
C ASP A 116 7.90 -30.75 17.82
N GLU A 117 6.94 -31.06 18.72
CA GLU A 117 5.97 -32.13 18.49
C GLU A 117 4.81 -31.70 17.60
N TYR A 118 4.68 -30.41 17.27
CA TYR A 118 3.56 -29.82 16.56
C TYR A 118 3.98 -29.27 15.21
N ASN A 119 3.14 -29.49 14.21
CA ASN A 119 3.37 -29.06 12.83
C ASN A 119 2.50 -27.88 12.37
N VAL A 120 1.60 -27.42 13.23
CA VAL A 120 0.88 -26.14 13.07
C VAL A 120 1.01 -25.35 14.37
N ILE A 121 1.57 -24.17 14.31
CA ILE A 121 1.77 -23.26 15.44
C ILE A 121 0.86 -22.05 15.24
N VAL A 122 -0.01 -21.79 16.21
CA VAL A 122 -0.98 -20.69 16.14
C VAL A 122 -0.60 -19.63 17.19
N ASP A 123 -0.37 -18.43 16.71
CA ASP A 123 -0.20 -17.23 17.52
C ASP A 123 -1.57 -16.58 17.80
N ALA A 124 -1.98 -16.66 19.04
CA ALA A 124 -3.16 -16.00 19.60
C ALA A 124 -2.80 -15.17 20.86
N LEU A 125 -1.57 -14.60 20.90
CA LEU A 125 -1.13 -13.82 22.05
C LEU A 125 -1.73 -12.41 22.07
N PHE A 126 -1.55 -11.67 20.95
CA PHE A 126 -2.02 -10.27 20.83
C PHE A 126 -2.71 -10.06 19.49
N GLY A 127 -3.79 -9.28 19.46
CA GLY A 127 -4.42 -8.73 18.26
C GLY A 127 -4.20 -7.21 18.17
N VAL A 128 -5.16 -6.46 17.64
CA VAL A 128 -5.12 -4.98 17.44
C VAL A 128 -4.85 -4.16 18.70
N GLY A 129 -4.86 -4.77 19.90
CA GLY A 129 -4.68 -4.05 21.17
C GLY A 129 -3.23 -3.78 21.57
N LEU A 130 -2.24 -4.28 20.85
CA LEU A 130 -0.83 -4.14 21.22
C LEU A 130 -0.34 -2.73 20.94
N SER A 131 0.15 -2.04 22.00
CA SER A 131 0.63 -0.65 21.90
C SER A 131 2.01 -0.42 22.55
N ARG A 132 2.63 -1.48 23.06
CA ARG A 132 3.93 -1.43 23.76
C ARG A 132 4.83 -2.59 23.29
N PRO A 133 6.15 -2.47 23.49
CA PRO A 133 7.07 -3.55 23.18
C PRO A 133 6.69 -4.87 23.86
N VAL A 134 6.87 -5.98 23.14
CA VAL A 134 6.70 -7.35 23.67
C VAL A 134 7.93 -7.71 24.46
N GLU A 135 7.73 -8.02 25.77
CA GLU A 135 8.81 -8.29 26.73
C GLU A 135 8.46 -9.49 27.61
N GLY A 136 9.45 -9.99 28.38
CA GLY A 136 9.29 -11.07 29.34
C GLY A 136 8.75 -12.37 28.73
N ASN A 137 7.84 -13.03 29.45
CA ASN A 137 7.27 -14.33 29.05
C ASN A 137 6.62 -14.30 27.66
N TYR A 138 6.07 -13.17 27.24
CA TYR A 138 5.50 -13.02 25.90
C TYR A 138 6.59 -12.99 24.82
N ALA A 139 7.72 -12.31 25.07
CA ALA A 139 8.85 -12.30 24.16
C ALA A 139 9.49 -13.71 24.05
N ASP A 140 9.55 -14.46 25.15
CA ASP A 140 10.06 -15.82 25.15
C ASP A 140 9.13 -16.75 24.39
N ALA A 141 7.80 -16.60 24.50
CA ALA A 141 6.82 -17.33 23.72
C ALA A 141 6.93 -17.02 22.21
N VAL A 142 7.11 -15.77 21.83
CA VAL A 142 7.31 -15.38 20.41
C VAL A 142 8.60 -16.01 19.87
N LYS A 143 9.70 -16.00 20.62
CA LYS A 143 10.96 -16.65 20.22
C LYS A 143 10.80 -18.17 20.09
N GLU A 144 10.05 -18.79 20.97
CA GLU A 144 9.75 -20.23 20.94
C GLU A 144 8.95 -20.59 19.68
N MET A 145 7.86 -19.86 19.40
CA MET A 145 7.06 -20.05 18.19
C MET A 145 7.87 -19.87 16.90
N ASN A 146 8.73 -18.84 16.86
CA ASN A 146 9.56 -18.58 15.67
C ASN A 146 10.59 -19.68 15.39
N LYS A 147 11.07 -20.40 16.41
CA LYS A 147 11.99 -21.54 16.26
C LYS A 147 11.35 -22.81 15.72
N ALA A 148 10.02 -22.93 15.84
CA ALA A 148 9.30 -24.10 15.36
C ALA A 148 9.43 -24.24 13.84
N GLU A 149 9.58 -25.48 13.34
CA GLU A 149 9.64 -25.78 11.90
C GLU A 149 8.25 -25.91 11.26
N GLY A 150 7.17 -25.98 12.07
CA GLY A 150 5.79 -26.13 11.61
C GLY A 150 5.24 -24.88 10.90
N PHE A 151 4.08 -25.06 10.27
CA PHE A 151 3.34 -23.94 9.66
C PHE A 151 2.87 -22.94 10.73
N LYS A 152 3.12 -21.68 10.52
CA LYS A 152 2.93 -20.60 11.47
C LYS A 152 1.72 -19.73 11.07
N LEU A 153 0.66 -19.79 11.87
CA LEU A 153 -0.58 -19.04 11.67
C LEU A 153 -0.74 -17.95 12.74
N ALA A 154 -0.93 -16.71 12.34
CA ALA A 154 -1.33 -15.65 13.26
C ALA A 154 -2.85 -15.42 13.23
N LEU A 155 -3.45 -15.23 14.41
CA LEU A 155 -4.83 -14.77 14.54
C LEU A 155 -4.83 -13.25 14.66
N ASP A 156 -5.61 -12.59 13.84
CA ASP A 156 -5.85 -11.16 13.74
C ASP A 156 -4.63 -10.35 13.28
N VAL A 157 -3.55 -10.30 14.05
CA VAL A 157 -2.28 -9.61 13.75
C VAL A 157 -1.14 -10.43 14.35
N PRO A 158 -0.01 -10.67 13.64
CA PRO A 158 1.14 -11.32 14.23
C PRO A 158 1.60 -10.58 15.48
N SER A 159 1.75 -11.31 16.59
CA SER A 159 2.12 -10.71 17.87
C SER A 159 3.45 -9.99 17.78
N GLY A 160 3.47 -8.76 18.24
CA GLY A 160 4.64 -7.88 18.13
C GLY A 160 4.60 -6.90 16.94
N ILE A 161 3.62 -7.03 16.03
CA ILE A 161 3.42 -6.07 14.94
C ILE A 161 2.40 -5.00 15.37
N CYS A 162 2.75 -3.73 15.16
CA CYS A 162 1.83 -2.62 15.30
C CYS A 162 0.77 -2.67 14.20
N SER A 163 -0.50 -2.83 14.56
CA SER A 163 -1.61 -2.93 13.59
C SER A 163 -1.82 -1.69 12.74
N ASP A 164 -1.32 -0.52 13.15
CA ASP A 164 -1.49 0.74 12.44
C ASP A 164 -0.34 1.05 11.48
N THR A 165 0.89 0.78 11.91
CA THR A 165 2.12 1.19 11.19
C THR A 165 2.93 0.04 10.61
N GLY A 166 2.67 -1.21 11.03
CA GLY A 166 3.47 -2.37 10.65
C GLY A 166 4.83 -2.46 11.35
N ARG A 167 5.16 -1.55 12.27
CA ARG A 167 6.45 -1.60 13.01
C ARG A 167 6.50 -2.78 13.95
N VAL A 168 7.71 -3.32 14.13
CA VAL A 168 8.00 -4.34 15.14
C VAL A 168 8.10 -3.67 16.52
N LEU A 169 7.31 -4.13 17.46
CA LEU A 169 7.28 -3.68 18.87
C LEU A 169 8.10 -4.67 19.74
N GLY A 170 9.39 -4.46 19.82
CA GLY A 170 10.33 -5.33 20.56
C GLY A 170 10.73 -6.58 19.73
N CYS A 171 9.88 -7.60 19.75
CA CYS A 171 10.03 -8.77 18.87
C CYS A 171 8.66 -9.12 18.26
N ALA A 172 8.66 -9.84 17.12
CA ALA A 172 7.44 -10.21 16.45
C ALA A 172 7.43 -11.67 16.00
N PHE A 173 6.25 -12.25 15.96
CA PHE A 173 5.98 -13.55 15.37
C PHE A 173 6.06 -13.46 13.85
N LEU A 174 6.82 -14.38 13.22
CA LEU A 174 6.95 -14.48 11.77
C LEU A 174 5.97 -15.54 11.28
N ALA A 175 4.83 -15.11 10.78
CA ALA A 175 3.77 -15.99 10.31
C ALA A 175 3.96 -16.37 8.83
N ASP A 176 3.58 -17.62 8.47
CA ASP A 176 3.39 -18.04 7.07
C ASP A 176 2.05 -17.52 6.54
N ALA A 177 1.06 -17.38 7.45
CA ALA A 177 -0.22 -16.75 7.13
C ALA A 177 -0.83 -16.05 8.34
N THR A 178 -1.72 -15.08 8.06
CA THR A 178 -2.51 -14.36 9.06
C THR A 178 -3.99 -14.40 8.68
N VAL A 179 -4.85 -14.89 9.57
CA VAL A 179 -6.30 -14.73 9.45
C VAL A 179 -6.73 -13.53 10.28
N THR A 180 -7.05 -12.42 9.62
CA THR A 180 -7.46 -11.17 10.27
C THR A 180 -8.98 -10.99 10.20
N PHE A 181 -9.58 -10.42 11.24
CA PHE A 181 -11.02 -10.42 11.46
C PHE A 181 -11.68 -9.08 11.11
N GLY A 182 -12.85 -9.14 10.46
CA GLY A 182 -13.62 -7.98 10.02
C GLY A 182 -12.95 -7.25 8.87
N PHE A 183 -12.07 -6.30 9.17
CA PHE A 183 -11.31 -5.55 8.17
C PHE A 183 -9.80 -5.81 8.29
N CYS A 184 -9.10 -5.69 7.17
CA CYS A 184 -7.64 -5.81 7.14
C CYS A 184 -7.01 -4.61 7.87
N LYS A 185 -6.05 -4.87 8.77
CA LYS A 185 -5.33 -3.84 9.49
C LYS A 185 -4.21 -3.26 8.62
N ARG A 186 -3.99 -1.95 8.71
CA ARG A 186 -2.96 -1.23 7.92
C ARG A 186 -1.57 -1.87 8.09
N GLY A 187 -1.23 -2.26 9.31
CA GLY A 187 0.06 -2.86 9.64
C GLY A 187 0.34 -4.23 9.02
N LEU A 188 -0.68 -4.93 8.52
CA LEU A 188 -0.51 -6.19 7.81
C LEU A 188 -0.06 -6.01 6.36
N VAL A 189 -0.19 -4.81 5.81
CA VAL A 189 0.16 -4.48 4.43
C VAL A 189 1.28 -3.44 4.32
N LEU A 190 1.60 -2.75 5.41
CA LEU A 190 2.74 -1.84 5.52
C LEU A 190 4.00 -2.61 5.95
N TYR A 191 5.17 -2.20 5.43
CA TYR A 191 6.46 -2.77 5.87
C TYR A 191 6.93 -2.15 7.19
N PRO A 192 7.62 -2.95 8.04
CA PRO A 192 7.99 -4.35 7.88
C PRO A 192 6.87 -5.36 8.17
N GLY A 193 5.71 -4.97 8.72
CA GLY A 193 4.64 -5.87 9.15
C GLY A 193 4.15 -6.82 8.07
N ALA A 194 4.14 -6.40 6.79
CA ALA A 194 3.79 -7.25 5.66
C ALA A 194 4.70 -8.49 5.50
N GLU A 195 5.98 -8.39 5.88
CA GLU A 195 6.91 -9.54 5.88
C GLU A 195 6.58 -10.54 6.99
N TYR A 196 6.08 -10.05 8.12
CA TYR A 196 5.71 -10.88 9.27
C TYR A 196 4.31 -11.50 9.14
N ALA A 197 3.45 -10.91 8.31
CA ALA A 197 2.06 -11.34 8.17
C ALA A 197 1.88 -12.57 7.26
N GLY A 198 2.83 -12.86 6.37
CA GLY A 198 2.70 -13.89 5.37
C GLY A 198 1.48 -13.69 4.46
N GLU A 199 0.78 -14.79 4.13
CA GLU A 199 -0.48 -14.71 3.40
C GLU A 199 -1.59 -14.13 4.28
N VAL A 200 -2.14 -12.97 3.93
CA VAL A 200 -3.21 -12.31 4.70
C VAL A 200 -4.59 -12.67 4.17
N ARG A 201 -5.38 -13.37 4.98
CA ARG A 201 -6.80 -13.66 4.73
C ARG A 201 -7.69 -12.83 5.65
N THR A 202 -8.51 -11.96 5.08
CA THR A 202 -9.51 -11.20 5.85
C THR A 202 -10.79 -12.01 5.95
N ALA A 203 -11.21 -12.34 7.18
CA ALA A 203 -12.40 -13.12 7.47
C ALA A 203 -13.59 -12.23 7.84
N ASN A 204 -14.75 -12.47 7.24
CA ASN A 204 -15.99 -11.82 7.63
C ASN A 204 -16.55 -12.47 8.89
N VAL A 205 -16.38 -11.80 10.01
CA VAL A 205 -16.89 -12.26 11.32
C VAL A 205 -18.23 -11.64 11.71
N GLY A 206 -18.85 -10.87 10.81
CA GLY A 206 -20.12 -10.15 11.07
C GLY A 206 -19.92 -8.67 11.37
N ILE A 207 -18.70 -8.17 11.25
CA ILE A 207 -18.37 -6.74 11.30
C ILE A 207 -18.30 -6.25 9.86
N GLY A 208 -19.34 -5.58 9.38
CA GLY A 208 -19.46 -5.05 8.02
C GLY A 208 -19.45 -3.53 7.97
N GLN A 209 -19.71 -2.98 6.78
CA GLN A 209 -19.76 -1.52 6.55
C GLN A 209 -20.89 -0.84 7.33
N GLU A 210 -21.93 -1.58 7.71
CA GLU A 210 -23.02 -1.11 8.57
C GLU A 210 -22.51 -0.63 9.93
N SER A 211 -21.37 -1.17 10.39
CA SER A 211 -20.72 -0.78 11.64
C SER A 211 -20.02 0.59 11.58
N PHE A 212 -19.84 1.18 10.39
CA PHE A 212 -19.18 2.48 10.25
C PHE A 212 -20.00 3.62 10.85
N LEU A 213 -21.33 3.54 10.78
CA LEU A 213 -22.25 4.58 11.28
C LEU A 213 -21.89 5.99 10.77
N GLY A 214 -21.46 6.10 9.50
CA GLY A 214 -21.05 7.34 8.88
C GLY A 214 -19.59 7.75 9.12
N GLN A 215 -18.81 6.90 9.79
CA GLN A 215 -17.37 7.09 9.98
C GLN A 215 -16.60 6.02 9.18
N GLU A 216 -16.45 6.25 7.89
CA GLU A 216 -15.72 5.35 7.01
C GLU A 216 -14.22 5.32 7.35
N PRO A 217 -13.52 4.17 7.10
CA PRO A 217 -12.09 4.10 7.26
C PRO A 217 -11.33 5.13 6.43
N GLU A 218 -10.26 5.67 7.01
CA GLU A 218 -9.43 6.68 6.34
C GLU A 218 -8.52 6.11 5.26
N MET A 219 -8.48 4.79 5.07
CA MET A 219 -7.60 4.15 4.09
C MET A 219 -8.26 2.97 3.39
N TYR A 220 -7.91 2.80 2.11
CA TYR A 220 -8.37 1.67 1.29
C TYR A 220 -7.27 1.19 0.33
N THR A 221 -7.46 0.00 -0.24
CA THR A 221 -6.67 -0.54 -1.34
C THR A 221 -7.58 -1.11 -2.42
N TYR A 222 -7.01 -1.33 -3.62
CA TYR A 222 -7.72 -2.00 -4.69
C TYR A 222 -7.59 -3.53 -4.58
N GLU A 223 -8.66 -4.23 -4.89
CA GLU A 223 -8.63 -5.66 -5.15
C GLU A 223 -8.23 -5.92 -6.60
N LYS A 224 -7.69 -7.09 -6.86
CA LYS A 224 -7.29 -7.48 -8.21
C LYS A 224 -8.48 -7.39 -9.17
N GLY A 225 -8.31 -6.60 -10.23
CA GLY A 225 -9.36 -6.40 -11.25
C GLY A 225 -10.43 -5.36 -10.91
N SER A 226 -10.31 -4.61 -9.80
CA SER A 226 -11.27 -3.57 -9.42
C SER A 226 -11.04 -2.21 -10.12
N VAL A 227 -9.87 -2.02 -10.73
CA VAL A 227 -9.55 -0.77 -11.44
C VAL A 227 -10.28 -0.73 -12.77
N GLN A 228 -11.03 0.34 -12.99
CA GLN A 228 -11.71 0.62 -14.25
C GLN A 228 -10.97 1.74 -15.01
N LEU A 229 -10.60 1.45 -16.24
CA LEU A 229 -10.03 2.46 -17.13
C LEU A 229 -11.12 3.20 -17.88
N ILE A 230 -10.80 4.44 -18.31
CA ILE A 230 -11.69 5.20 -19.18
C ILE A 230 -11.95 4.38 -20.45
N LYS A 231 -13.23 4.16 -20.75
CA LYS A 231 -13.64 3.49 -22.00
C LYS A 231 -13.24 4.35 -23.20
N ARG A 232 -12.36 3.83 -24.03
CA ARG A 232 -11.94 4.54 -25.26
C ARG A 232 -13.10 4.64 -26.26
N ASN A 233 -13.30 5.86 -26.77
CA ASN A 233 -14.25 6.05 -27.85
C ASN A 233 -13.69 5.45 -29.14
N ALA A 234 -14.42 4.50 -29.74
CA ALA A 234 -13.99 3.85 -31.00
C ALA A 234 -13.87 4.83 -32.18
N ALA A 235 -14.64 5.93 -32.17
CA ALA A 235 -14.56 6.99 -33.16
C ALA A 235 -13.57 8.11 -32.80
N GLY A 236 -12.82 7.95 -31.68
CA GLY A 236 -11.86 8.94 -31.21
C GLY A 236 -10.62 9.03 -32.10
N ASN A 237 -10.02 10.19 -32.13
CA ASN A 237 -8.75 10.48 -32.80
C ASN A 237 -7.67 10.85 -31.76
N LYS A 238 -6.42 11.06 -32.20
CA LYS A 238 -5.32 11.42 -31.31
C LYS A 238 -5.57 12.65 -30.43
N GLY A 239 -6.33 13.63 -30.91
CA GLY A 239 -6.72 14.81 -30.14
C GLY A 239 -7.72 14.49 -29.03
N THR A 240 -8.63 13.51 -29.26
CA THR A 240 -9.62 13.06 -28.28
C THR A 240 -8.98 12.44 -27.03
N PHE A 241 -7.81 11.83 -27.19
CA PHE A 241 -7.10 11.14 -26.11
C PHE A 241 -6.04 12.01 -25.43
N GLY A 242 -6.09 13.32 -25.68
CA GLY A 242 -5.35 14.36 -24.97
C GLY A 242 -3.91 14.58 -25.42
N LYS A 243 -3.42 15.75 -25.06
CA LYS A 243 -2.09 16.28 -25.38
C LYS A 243 -1.27 16.41 -24.09
N ALA A 244 -0.33 15.52 -23.90
CA ALA A 244 0.57 15.49 -22.76
C ALA A 244 1.86 16.25 -23.05
N LEU A 245 2.22 17.23 -22.22
CA LEU A 245 3.51 17.91 -22.24
C LEU A 245 4.40 17.36 -21.13
N LEU A 246 5.56 16.88 -21.51
CA LEU A 246 6.57 16.37 -20.59
C LEU A 246 7.81 17.26 -20.65
N VAL A 247 8.15 17.94 -19.54
CA VAL A 247 9.39 18.70 -19.37
C VAL A 247 10.37 17.82 -18.58
N ALA A 248 11.31 17.18 -19.28
CA ALA A 248 12.16 16.14 -18.73
C ALA A 248 13.49 16.00 -19.47
N GLY A 249 14.53 15.51 -18.78
CA GLY A 249 15.81 15.18 -19.38
C GLY A 249 16.70 16.40 -19.63
N SER A 250 17.65 16.65 -18.73
CA SER A 250 18.81 17.51 -18.97
C SER A 250 19.83 16.78 -19.85
N THR A 251 20.91 17.45 -20.22
CA THR A 251 22.03 16.85 -20.96
C THR A 251 22.56 15.62 -20.23
N GLY A 252 22.57 14.47 -20.91
CA GLY A 252 22.95 13.17 -20.33
C GLY A 252 21.82 12.40 -19.63
N MET A 253 20.61 12.99 -19.49
CA MET A 253 19.46 12.37 -18.79
C MET A 253 18.26 12.11 -19.72
N ALA A 254 18.51 11.91 -21.04
CA ALA A 254 17.47 11.62 -22.02
C ALA A 254 16.64 10.37 -21.68
N GLY A 255 17.22 9.40 -20.97
CA GLY A 255 16.55 8.16 -20.56
C GLY A 255 15.29 8.39 -19.73
N ALA A 256 15.32 9.33 -18.78
CA ALA A 256 14.17 9.69 -17.95
C ALA A 256 12.99 10.21 -18.81
N ALA A 257 13.29 11.07 -19.77
CA ALA A 257 12.30 11.60 -20.72
C ALA A 257 11.70 10.50 -21.61
N ILE A 258 12.53 9.57 -22.10
CA ILE A 258 12.08 8.43 -22.92
C ILE A 258 11.16 7.52 -22.12
N LEU A 259 11.55 7.13 -20.92
CA LEU A 259 10.76 6.24 -20.06
C LEU A 259 9.39 6.83 -19.73
N ALA A 260 9.36 8.09 -19.30
CA ALA A 260 8.10 8.79 -19.00
C ALA A 260 7.22 8.97 -20.25
N ALA A 261 7.79 9.34 -21.39
CA ALA A 261 7.03 9.51 -22.63
C ALA A 261 6.47 8.17 -23.16
N LYS A 262 7.25 7.08 -23.10
CA LYS A 262 6.79 5.73 -23.46
C LYS A 262 5.63 5.30 -22.55
N ALA A 263 5.77 5.51 -21.24
CA ALA A 263 4.73 5.17 -20.29
C ALA A 263 3.43 5.96 -20.54
N ALA A 264 3.52 7.25 -20.87
CA ALA A 264 2.35 8.06 -21.21
C ALA A 264 1.63 7.54 -22.45
N TYR A 265 2.35 7.14 -23.49
CA TYR A 265 1.74 6.51 -24.66
C TYR A 265 1.15 5.13 -24.36
N ARG A 266 1.88 4.29 -23.60
CA ARG A 266 1.40 2.95 -23.21
C ARG A 266 0.14 2.99 -22.35
N THR A 267 -0.07 4.07 -21.61
CA THR A 267 -1.31 4.29 -20.84
C THR A 267 -2.40 5.00 -21.61
N GLY A 268 -2.14 5.44 -22.82
CA GLY A 268 -3.19 5.84 -23.75
C GLY A 268 -3.24 7.32 -24.13
N ALA A 269 -2.26 8.14 -23.77
CA ALA A 269 -2.16 9.52 -24.27
C ALA A 269 -2.20 9.58 -25.79
N GLY A 270 -2.96 10.51 -26.34
CA GLY A 270 -3.11 10.67 -27.78
C GLY A 270 -1.89 11.29 -28.46
N MET A 271 -1.26 12.25 -27.81
CA MET A 271 -0.03 12.92 -28.25
C MET A 271 0.85 13.26 -27.04
N VAL A 272 2.14 13.05 -27.17
CA VAL A 272 3.13 13.46 -26.16
C VAL A 272 4.14 14.39 -26.81
N LYS A 273 4.38 15.57 -26.21
CA LYS A 273 5.47 16.47 -26.57
C LYS A 273 6.49 16.49 -25.43
N VAL A 274 7.75 16.27 -25.76
CA VAL A 274 8.88 16.28 -24.81
C VAL A 274 9.67 17.56 -24.98
N ILE A 275 9.73 18.38 -23.92
CA ILE A 275 10.66 19.51 -23.81
C ILE A 275 11.88 19.02 -23.06
N THR A 276 13.04 19.07 -23.69
CA THR A 276 14.29 18.54 -23.16
C THR A 276 15.49 19.37 -23.68
N ALA A 277 16.70 19.07 -23.19
CA ALA A 277 17.93 19.67 -23.69
C ALA A 277 18.10 19.43 -25.20
N GLU A 278 18.69 20.37 -25.93
CA GLU A 278 18.80 20.31 -27.39
C GLU A 278 19.67 19.13 -27.84
N GLU A 279 20.66 18.77 -27.07
CA GLU A 279 21.57 17.64 -27.26
C GLU A 279 20.83 16.29 -27.25
N ASN A 280 19.70 16.22 -26.56
CA ASN A 280 18.89 15.01 -26.47
C ASN A 280 17.98 14.78 -27.69
N ARG A 281 17.88 15.73 -28.63
CA ARG A 281 16.95 15.67 -29.79
C ARG A 281 17.02 14.35 -30.53
N GLN A 282 18.22 13.96 -30.97
CA GLN A 282 18.38 12.72 -31.72
C GLN A 282 18.05 11.50 -30.89
N ILE A 283 18.42 11.49 -29.62
CA ILE A 283 18.18 10.39 -28.68
C ILE A 283 16.68 10.19 -28.47
N ILE A 284 15.93 11.28 -28.27
CA ILE A 284 14.47 11.23 -28.12
C ILE A 284 13.81 10.70 -29.40
N GLN A 285 14.17 11.25 -30.57
CA GLN A 285 13.56 10.86 -31.84
C GLN A 285 13.88 9.41 -32.26
N GLN A 286 15.01 8.85 -31.79
CA GLN A 286 15.35 7.44 -31.98
C GLN A 286 14.67 6.55 -30.93
N GLY A 287 14.64 6.99 -29.67
CA GLY A 287 14.10 6.22 -28.54
C GLY A 287 12.57 6.14 -28.51
N ILE A 288 11.89 7.18 -29.03
CA ILE A 288 10.42 7.28 -29.10
C ILE A 288 10.01 8.17 -30.28
N PRO A 289 9.98 7.61 -31.51
CA PRO A 289 9.69 8.37 -32.74
C PRO A 289 8.27 8.97 -32.77
N GLU A 290 7.33 8.46 -31.96
CA GLU A 290 5.98 8.97 -31.83
C GLU A 290 5.91 10.32 -31.09
N ALA A 291 6.92 10.65 -30.27
CA ALA A 291 6.90 11.86 -29.47
C ALA A 291 7.33 13.10 -30.28
N LEU A 292 6.61 14.19 -30.06
CA LEU A 292 7.03 15.50 -30.57
C LEU A 292 8.19 16.04 -29.72
N TYR A 293 9.25 16.49 -30.36
CA TYR A 293 10.37 17.15 -29.69
C TYR A 293 10.16 18.66 -29.63
N GLY A 294 10.59 19.27 -28.53
CA GLY A 294 10.77 20.72 -28.36
C GLY A 294 11.94 21.04 -27.44
N SER A 295 12.57 22.19 -27.63
CA SER A 295 13.58 22.72 -26.71
C SER A 295 12.95 23.63 -25.65
N CYS A 296 13.70 23.99 -24.58
CA CYS A 296 13.25 24.92 -23.55
C CYS A 296 12.83 26.30 -24.12
N ARG A 297 13.37 26.70 -25.28
CA ARG A 297 12.95 27.95 -25.96
C ARG A 297 11.49 27.90 -26.43
N GLN A 298 10.96 26.72 -26.71
CA GLN A 298 9.59 26.47 -27.16
C GLN A 298 8.63 26.13 -26.02
N LEU A 299 9.08 26.22 -24.75
CA LEU A 299 8.28 25.84 -23.59
C LEU A 299 6.97 26.61 -23.53
N THR A 300 7.02 27.95 -23.59
CA THR A 300 5.81 28.80 -23.48
C THR A 300 4.74 28.44 -24.52
N GLU A 301 5.12 28.32 -25.79
CA GLU A 301 4.21 27.89 -26.86
C GLU A 301 3.66 26.46 -26.60
N SER A 302 4.49 25.59 -26.03
CA SER A 302 4.10 24.20 -25.74
C SER A 302 3.14 24.09 -24.56
N LEU A 303 3.16 25.04 -23.62
CA LEU A 303 2.16 25.14 -22.52
C LEU A 303 0.74 25.38 -23.08
N ASP A 304 0.60 26.26 -24.08
CA ASP A 304 -0.70 26.55 -24.71
C ASP A 304 -1.25 25.34 -25.47
N TRP A 305 -0.36 24.55 -26.11
CA TRP A 305 -0.73 23.34 -26.85
C TRP A 305 -1.22 22.20 -25.92
N ALA A 306 -0.72 22.12 -24.70
CA ALA A 306 -0.94 20.98 -23.80
C ALA A 306 -2.34 21.00 -23.14
N ASP A 307 -2.87 19.82 -22.82
CA ASP A 307 -4.02 19.62 -21.94
C ASP A 307 -3.56 19.33 -20.50
N VAL A 308 -2.40 18.67 -20.34
CA VAL A 308 -1.78 18.32 -19.07
C VAL A 308 -0.25 18.43 -19.17
N ILE A 309 0.41 18.72 -18.05
CA ILE A 309 1.85 18.95 -17.98
C ILE A 309 2.45 18.04 -16.91
N ALA A 310 3.60 17.42 -17.19
CA ALA A 310 4.48 16.85 -16.18
C ALA A 310 5.86 17.51 -16.28
N ILE A 311 6.49 17.78 -15.14
CA ILE A 311 7.84 18.33 -15.06
C ILE A 311 8.63 17.67 -13.95
N GLY A 312 9.90 17.37 -14.24
CA GLY A 312 10.83 16.95 -13.18
C GLY A 312 11.74 15.79 -13.51
N PRO A 313 11.31 14.74 -14.20
CA PRO A 313 12.16 13.59 -14.49
C PRO A 313 13.47 13.99 -15.18
N GLY A 314 14.59 13.91 -14.45
CA GLY A 314 15.93 14.19 -14.98
C GLY A 314 16.17 15.59 -15.53
N ILE A 315 15.43 16.62 -15.09
CA ILE A 315 15.67 18.00 -15.57
C ILE A 315 16.91 18.67 -14.96
N GLY A 316 17.46 18.08 -13.88
CA GLY A 316 18.53 18.67 -13.10
C GLY A 316 18.04 19.77 -12.14
N ARG A 317 19.00 20.42 -11.45
CA ARG A 317 18.71 21.49 -10.49
C ARG A 317 19.45 22.79 -10.81
N GLU A 318 19.99 22.89 -12.01
CA GLU A 318 20.67 24.08 -12.51
C GLU A 318 19.67 25.21 -12.80
N GLU A 319 20.18 26.42 -12.99
CA GLU A 319 19.38 27.63 -13.25
C GLU A 319 18.36 27.43 -14.40
N GLN A 320 18.73 26.71 -15.44
CA GLN A 320 17.83 26.42 -16.57
C GLN A 320 16.62 25.59 -16.14
N ALA A 321 16.81 24.59 -15.27
CA ALA A 321 15.73 23.79 -14.74
C ALA A 321 14.77 24.61 -13.85
N LEU A 322 15.33 25.46 -12.99
CA LEU A 322 14.56 26.41 -12.17
C LEU A 322 13.75 27.37 -13.06
N GLN A 323 14.34 27.89 -14.13
CA GLN A 323 13.64 28.77 -15.07
C GLN A 323 12.52 28.05 -15.83
N CYS A 324 12.71 26.77 -16.22
CA CYS A 324 11.65 25.96 -16.81
C CYS A 324 10.51 25.73 -15.81
N LEU A 325 10.81 25.39 -14.56
CA LEU A 325 9.81 25.20 -13.50
C LEU A 325 9.04 26.50 -13.25
N LYS A 326 9.74 27.62 -13.14
CA LYS A 326 9.13 28.96 -13.01
C LYS A 326 8.17 29.26 -14.16
N THR A 327 8.59 29.02 -15.40
CA THR A 327 7.76 29.25 -16.58
C THR A 327 6.49 28.41 -16.53
N VAL A 328 6.57 27.11 -16.16
CA VAL A 328 5.42 26.20 -16.04
C VAL A 328 4.45 26.67 -14.96
N VAL A 329 4.97 27.10 -13.80
CA VAL A 329 4.15 27.54 -12.67
C VAL A 329 3.44 28.85 -13.00
N GLU A 330 4.17 29.85 -13.49
CA GLU A 330 3.64 31.22 -13.70
C GLU A 330 2.77 31.35 -14.97
N ARG A 331 3.08 30.60 -16.05
CA ARG A 331 2.45 30.77 -17.36
C ARG A 331 1.32 29.79 -17.65
N SER A 332 1.11 28.77 -16.82
CA SER A 332 0.08 27.76 -17.06
C SER A 332 -0.80 27.55 -15.82
N ARG A 333 -2.07 27.22 -16.07
CA ARG A 333 -3.05 26.75 -15.06
C ARG A 333 -3.57 25.34 -15.37
N LYS A 334 -2.95 24.68 -16.36
CA LYS A 334 -3.28 23.28 -16.72
C LYS A 334 -2.96 22.34 -15.56
N PRO A 335 -3.59 21.15 -15.51
CA PRO A 335 -3.20 20.10 -14.58
C PRO A 335 -1.69 19.84 -14.63
N LEU A 336 -1.06 19.69 -13.47
CA LEU A 336 0.39 19.64 -13.34
C LEU A 336 0.84 18.48 -12.46
N VAL A 337 1.72 17.63 -13.00
CA VAL A 337 2.44 16.58 -12.26
C VAL A 337 3.87 17.06 -12.01
N LEU A 338 4.29 17.04 -10.75
CA LEU A 338 5.61 17.41 -10.29
C LEU A 338 6.33 16.20 -9.71
N ASP A 339 7.50 15.86 -10.24
CA ASP A 339 8.29 14.71 -9.82
C ASP A 339 9.78 15.06 -9.70
N ALA A 340 10.54 14.23 -9.04
CA ALA A 340 12.00 14.21 -9.02
C ALA A 340 12.62 15.61 -8.78
N ASP A 341 13.40 16.12 -9.76
CA ASP A 341 14.12 17.37 -9.61
C ASP A 341 13.22 18.59 -9.46
N ALA A 342 12.00 18.58 -10.01
CA ALA A 342 11.05 19.66 -9.77
C ALA A 342 10.65 19.76 -8.29
N LEU A 343 10.47 18.62 -7.61
CA LEU A 343 10.18 18.59 -6.17
C LEU A 343 11.39 19.01 -5.34
N ASN A 344 12.61 18.65 -5.77
CA ASN A 344 13.84 19.09 -5.13
C ASN A 344 14.01 20.59 -5.22
N LEU A 345 13.79 21.17 -6.41
CA LEU A 345 13.84 22.63 -6.62
C LEU A 345 12.83 23.38 -5.75
N LEU A 346 11.60 22.87 -5.60
CA LEU A 346 10.58 23.46 -4.70
C LEU A 346 10.97 23.40 -3.22
N ALA A 347 11.79 22.43 -2.82
CA ALA A 347 12.25 22.28 -1.45
C ALA A 347 13.45 23.19 -1.11
N GLU A 348 14.17 23.70 -2.11
CA GLU A 348 15.31 24.60 -1.98
C GLU A 348 14.87 26.07 -1.75
N GLU A 349 15.77 26.89 -1.20
CA GLU A 349 15.48 28.31 -0.96
C GLU A 349 15.17 29.07 -2.27
N SER A 350 15.85 28.71 -3.37
CA SER A 350 15.63 29.26 -4.71
C SER A 350 14.22 29.00 -5.26
N GLY A 351 13.59 27.88 -4.84
CA GLY A 351 12.24 27.50 -5.26
C GLY A 351 11.13 27.92 -4.29
N ARG A 352 11.46 28.55 -3.17
CA ARG A 352 10.49 28.88 -2.11
C ARG A 352 9.30 29.70 -2.61
N MET A 353 9.53 30.74 -3.39
CA MET A 353 8.46 31.58 -3.95
C MET A 353 7.56 30.78 -4.91
N LEU A 354 8.14 29.84 -5.68
CA LEU A 354 7.37 28.97 -6.56
C LEU A 354 6.51 27.96 -5.78
N ALA A 355 7.02 27.46 -4.65
CA ALA A 355 6.24 26.59 -3.78
C ALA A 355 5.06 27.34 -3.12
N GLU A 356 5.23 28.62 -2.75
CA GLU A 356 4.16 29.47 -2.24
C GLU A 356 3.12 29.76 -3.33
N GLU A 357 3.55 30.08 -4.55
CA GLU A 357 2.67 30.29 -5.71
C GLU A 357 1.87 29.03 -6.05
N LEU A 358 2.50 27.85 -6.06
CA LEU A 358 1.81 26.57 -6.30
C LEU A 358 0.74 26.29 -5.24
N ARG A 359 1.00 26.61 -3.97
CA ARG A 359 0.00 26.47 -2.91
C ARG A 359 -1.20 27.38 -3.15
N ALA A 360 -0.95 28.63 -3.51
CA ALA A 360 -2.01 29.58 -3.84
C ALA A 360 -2.87 29.06 -5.02
N GLN A 361 -2.21 28.58 -6.07
CA GLN A 361 -2.89 28.00 -7.24
C GLN A 361 -3.69 26.74 -6.90
N GLY A 362 -3.18 25.87 -6.03
CA GLY A 362 -3.92 24.70 -5.53
C GLY A 362 -5.17 25.11 -4.77
N ALA A 363 -5.05 26.10 -3.87
CA ALA A 363 -6.20 26.66 -3.14
C ALA A 363 -7.24 27.32 -4.07
N GLU A 364 -6.82 27.85 -5.21
CA GLU A 364 -7.68 28.39 -6.27
C GLU A 364 -8.27 27.31 -7.20
N GLY A 365 -7.94 26.02 -6.96
CA GLY A 365 -8.51 24.88 -7.69
C GLY A 365 -7.67 24.39 -8.86
N ARG A 366 -6.41 24.82 -9.02
CA ARG A 366 -5.50 24.17 -9.98
C ARG A 366 -5.28 22.72 -9.58
N VAL A 367 -5.42 21.80 -10.54
CA VAL A 367 -5.09 20.38 -10.34
C VAL A 367 -3.58 20.20 -10.26
N ILE A 368 -3.08 19.80 -9.10
CA ILE A 368 -1.66 19.57 -8.82
C ILE A 368 -1.47 18.15 -8.27
N LEU A 369 -0.50 17.42 -8.81
CA LEU A 369 -0.05 16.13 -8.31
C LEU A 369 1.44 16.19 -7.97
N LEU A 370 1.80 15.71 -6.79
CA LEU A 370 3.18 15.61 -6.32
C LEU A 370 3.52 14.13 -6.15
N THR A 371 4.63 13.68 -6.74
CA THR A 371 5.02 12.26 -6.70
C THR A 371 6.35 12.03 -5.96
N PRO A 372 6.52 12.50 -4.72
CA PRO A 372 7.79 12.40 -4.01
C PRO A 372 8.11 10.96 -3.58
N HIS A 373 9.36 10.54 -3.72
CA HIS A 373 9.89 9.47 -2.90
C HIS A 373 10.19 10.00 -1.47
N VAL A 374 10.44 9.10 -0.51
CA VAL A 374 10.59 9.49 0.91
C VAL A 374 11.63 10.61 1.13
N GLY A 375 12.75 10.59 0.38
CA GLY A 375 13.79 11.63 0.49
C GLY A 375 13.35 13.00 -0.04
N GLU A 376 12.57 13.07 -1.11
CA GLU A 376 11.97 14.32 -1.64
C GLU A 376 10.90 14.83 -0.68
N MET A 377 10.06 13.94 -0.17
CA MET A 377 9.03 14.28 0.82
C MET A 377 9.64 14.85 2.10
N SER A 378 10.73 14.24 2.60
CA SER A 378 11.44 14.73 3.79
C SER A 378 11.95 16.15 3.62
N ARG A 379 12.48 16.49 2.43
CA ARG A 379 12.92 17.87 2.11
C ARG A 379 11.75 18.83 2.03
N LEU A 380 10.67 18.47 1.34
CA LEU A 380 9.47 19.31 1.21
C LEU A 380 8.81 19.59 2.56
N LEU A 381 8.75 18.59 3.44
CA LEU A 381 8.12 18.70 4.77
C LEU A 381 9.08 19.24 5.85
N LYS A 382 10.38 19.33 5.56
CA LYS A 382 11.45 19.65 6.53
C LYS A 382 11.44 18.70 7.73
N ARG A 383 11.31 17.40 7.44
CA ARG A 383 11.37 16.27 8.38
C ARG A 383 12.56 15.37 8.04
N THR A 384 12.92 14.48 8.94
CA THR A 384 13.90 13.43 8.64
C THR A 384 13.27 12.34 7.76
N THR A 385 14.11 11.62 7.02
CA THR A 385 13.66 10.47 6.22
C THR A 385 13.07 9.36 7.11
N ALA A 386 13.60 9.19 8.33
CA ALA A 386 13.11 8.23 9.29
C ALA A 386 11.68 8.57 9.74
N GLU A 387 11.42 9.82 10.14
CA GLU A 387 10.07 10.28 10.51
C GLU A 387 9.05 10.09 9.38
N CYS A 388 9.46 10.35 8.13
CA CYS A 388 8.57 10.14 6.99
C CYS A 388 8.30 8.65 6.70
N LYS A 389 9.27 7.77 6.93
CA LYS A 389 9.08 6.31 6.79
C LYS A 389 8.23 5.73 7.92
N ASP A 390 8.39 6.24 9.14
CA ASP A 390 7.66 5.78 10.30
C ASP A 390 6.15 5.96 10.18
N ASP A 391 5.71 7.02 9.47
CA ASP A 391 4.30 7.30 9.22
C ASP A 391 4.10 7.96 7.85
N LEU A 392 4.30 7.15 6.81
CA LEU A 392 4.16 7.58 5.41
C LEU A 392 2.76 8.13 5.10
N PRO A 393 1.64 7.51 5.57
CA PRO A 393 0.30 8.02 5.31
C PRO A 393 0.06 9.43 5.85
N THR A 394 0.47 9.70 7.09
CA THR A 394 0.34 11.05 7.68
C THR A 394 1.19 12.06 6.93
N CYS A 395 2.41 11.71 6.54
CA CYS A 395 3.27 12.60 5.75
C CYS A 395 2.67 12.91 4.36
N ALA A 396 2.09 11.91 3.68
CA ALA A 396 1.39 12.11 2.41
C ALA A 396 0.18 13.03 2.57
N LYS A 397 -0.60 12.86 3.63
CA LYS A 397 -1.77 13.70 3.95
C LYS A 397 -1.37 15.15 4.19
N ILE A 398 -0.37 15.39 5.03
CA ILE A 398 0.17 16.73 5.30
C ILE A 398 0.65 17.41 4.00
N LEU A 399 1.30 16.66 3.11
CA LEU A 399 1.77 17.20 1.84
C LEU A 399 0.59 17.59 0.93
N ALA A 400 -0.43 16.73 0.85
CA ALA A 400 -1.65 16.98 0.08
C ALA A 400 -2.39 18.23 0.58
N GLU A 401 -2.57 18.36 1.88
CA GLU A 401 -3.19 19.54 2.52
C GLU A 401 -2.37 20.81 2.29
N ARG A 402 -1.03 20.71 2.44
CA ARG A 402 -0.13 21.88 2.32
C ARG A 402 -0.13 22.50 0.93
N PHE A 403 -0.32 21.68 -0.12
CA PHE A 403 -0.29 22.15 -1.51
C PHE A 403 -1.67 22.15 -2.16
N HIS A 404 -2.74 21.81 -1.44
CA HIS A 404 -4.07 21.56 -1.99
C HIS A 404 -4.01 20.63 -3.22
N ALA A 405 -3.32 19.52 -3.07
CA ALA A 405 -2.87 18.66 -4.17
C ALA A 405 -3.19 17.18 -3.91
N VAL A 406 -2.97 16.35 -4.91
CA VAL A 406 -2.85 14.90 -4.75
C VAL A 406 -1.39 14.57 -4.50
N ALA A 407 -1.08 13.94 -3.36
CA ALA A 407 0.25 13.48 -3.01
C ALA A 407 0.39 11.98 -3.24
N VAL A 408 1.36 11.58 -4.06
CA VAL A 408 1.74 10.19 -4.34
C VAL A 408 3.07 9.92 -3.63
N ALA A 409 3.01 9.52 -2.38
CA ALA A 409 4.18 9.24 -1.55
C ALA A 409 4.76 7.86 -1.88
N LYS A 410 5.88 7.85 -2.62
CA LYS A 410 6.54 6.63 -3.13
C LYS A 410 7.42 5.98 -2.07
N ASP A 411 7.15 4.71 -1.77
CA ASP A 411 8.02 3.81 -1.01
C ASP A 411 7.67 2.37 -1.44
N ALA A 412 8.18 1.35 -0.76
CA ALA A 412 7.82 -0.07 -0.97
C ALA A 412 6.29 -0.28 -1.01
N ARG A 413 5.54 0.51 -0.26
CA ARG A 413 4.09 0.69 -0.39
C ARG A 413 3.79 2.16 -0.68
N THR A 414 3.36 2.46 -1.88
CA THR A 414 3.00 3.83 -2.27
C THR A 414 1.64 4.22 -1.68
N VAL A 415 1.58 5.42 -1.09
CA VAL A 415 0.35 5.99 -0.54
C VAL A 415 -0.08 7.18 -1.39
N VAL A 416 -1.36 7.21 -1.78
CA VAL A 416 -1.95 8.34 -2.50
C VAL A 416 -2.98 9.00 -1.60
N CYS A 417 -2.76 10.27 -1.25
CA CYS A 417 -3.68 11.07 -0.46
C CYS A 417 -4.10 12.33 -1.22
N LYS A 418 -5.32 12.75 -1.01
CA LYS A 418 -5.84 14.08 -1.37
C LYS A 418 -6.15 14.87 -0.10
N GLU A 419 -6.43 16.16 -0.25
CA GLU A 419 -6.72 17.04 0.88
C GLU A 419 -7.84 16.50 1.78
N GLN A 420 -8.91 15.96 1.19
CA GLN A 420 -10.04 15.41 1.94
C GLN A 420 -10.37 13.97 1.48
N GLY A 421 -10.85 13.16 2.43
CA GLY A 421 -11.26 11.78 2.20
C GLY A 421 -10.16 10.76 2.45
N ALA A 422 -10.47 9.50 2.16
CA ALA A 422 -9.59 8.37 2.42
C ALA A 422 -8.38 8.35 1.50
N CYS A 423 -7.23 7.91 2.05
CA CYS A 423 -6.01 7.67 1.30
C CYS A 423 -6.03 6.26 0.67
N TYR A 424 -5.46 6.14 -0.50
CA TYR A 424 -5.21 4.86 -1.15
C TYR A 424 -3.83 4.32 -0.77
N LEU A 425 -3.74 3.04 -0.38
CA LEU A 425 -2.50 2.32 -0.19
C LEU A 425 -2.33 1.28 -1.30
N ASN A 426 -1.23 1.36 -2.03
CA ASN A 426 -0.93 0.39 -3.08
C ASN A 426 -0.31 -0.88 -2.51
N THR A 427 -0.85 -2.03 -2.90
CA THR A 427 -0.36 -3.36 -2.52
C THR A 427 0.24 -4.15 -3.68
N THR A 428 0.24 -3.59 -4.91
CA THR A 428 0.89 -4.18 -6.08
C THR A 428 2.35 -3.74 -6.20
N GLY A 429 3.14 -4.48 -6.93
CA GLY A 429 4.57 -4.24 -7.10
C GLY A 429 5.44 -5.11 -6.20
N ASN A 430 6.71 -5.19 -6.55
CA ASN A 430 7.72 -6.04 -5.90
C ASN A 430 9.07 -5.33 -5.79
N SER A 431 10.05 -5.98 -5.15
CA SER A 431 11.38 -5.41 -4.89
C SER A 431 12.19 -5.12 -6.16
N GLY A 432 11.93 -5.81 -7.27
CA GLY A 432 12.57 -5.57 -8.56
C GLY A 432 12.27 -4.18 -9.14
N MET A 433 11.19 -3.54 -8.70
CA MET A 433 10.87 -2.17 -9.10
C MET A 433 11.78 -1.10 -8.48
N ALA A 434 12.64 -1.46 -7.53
CA ALA A 434 13.65 -0.58 -6.94
C ALA A 434 14.84 -0.37 -7.91
N THR A 435 14.55 0.07 -9.13
CA THR A 435 15.51 0.32 -10.21
C THR A 435 15.39 1.77 -10.71
N ALA A 436 16.51 2.31 -11.21
CA ALA A 436 16.52 3.68 -11.76
C ALA A 436 15.53 3.82 -12.94
N GLY A 437 14.76 4.90 -12.95
CA GLY A 437 13.77 5.17 -13.99
C GLY A 437 12.35 4.64 -13.69
N SER A 438 12.16 3.82 -12.65
CA SER A 438 10.83 3.33 -12.26
C SER A 438 9.87 4.48 -11.90
N GLY A 439 10.36 5.52 -11.20
CA GLY A 439 9.61 6.74 -10.91
C GLY A 439 9.22 7.52 -12.17
N ASP A 440 10.14 7.60 -13.15
CA ASP A 440 9.88 8.28 -14.42
C ASP A 440 8.75 7.58 -15.20
N VAL A 441 8.72 6.24 -15.16
CA VAL A 441 7.62 5.44 -15.72
C VAL A 441 6.30 5.79 -15.03
N LEU A 442 6.27 5.85 -13.69
CA LEU A 442 5.06 6.21 -12.94
C LEU A 442 4.56 7.60 -13.30
N THR A 443 5.46 8.57 -13.40
CA THR A 443 5.10 9.94 -13.85
C THR A 443 4.46 9.93 -15.22
N GLY A 444 5.01 9.16 -16.15
CA GLY A 444 4.42 8.97 -17.48
C GLY A 444 3.05 8.29 -17.46
N VAL A 445 2.87 7.27 -16.60
CA VAL A 445 1.57 6.61 -16.42
C VAL A 445 0.50 7.60 -15.96
N ILE A 446 0.78 8.36 -14.91
CA ILE A 446 -0.16 9.35 -14.36
C ILE A 446 -0.45 10.44 -15.40
N LEU A 447 0.58 10.94 -16.08
CA LEU A 447 0.45 11.92 -17.16
C LEU A 447 -0.48 11.43 -18.28
N GLY A 448 -0.31 10.17 -18.70
CA GLY A 448 -1.11 9.56 -19.75
C GLY A 448 -2.58 9.35 -19.38
N LEU A 449 -2.88 9.05 -18.11
CA LEU A 449 -4.26 8.93 -17.60
C LEU A 449 -4.94 10.29 -17.50
N LEU A 450 -4.23 11.29 -16.97
CA LEU A 450 -4.71 12.68 -16.91
C LEU A 450 -4.99 13.27 -18.30
N ALA A 451 -4.13 12.98 -19.28
CA ALA A 451 -4.31 13.45 -20.65
C ALA A 451 -5.63 12.98 -21.28
N GLN A 452 -6.08 11.78 -20.90
CA GLN A 452 -7.36 11.22 -21.35
C GLN A 452 -8.57 11.77 -20.59
N GLY A 453 -8.38 12.68 -19.64
CA GLY A 453 -9.45 13.32 -18.85
C GLY A 453 -9.85 12.56 -17.59
N MET A 454 -9.02 11.60 -17.10
CA MET A 454 -9.25 10.97 -15.81
C MET A 454 -9.08 12.00 -14.70
N ASP A 455 -9.94 11.95 -13.68
CA ASP A 455 -9.83 12.81 -12.50
C ASP A 455 -8.50 12.56 -11.75
N ALA A 456 -7.92 13.61 -11.17
CA ALA A 456 -6.56 13.56 -10.63
C ALA A 456 -6.34 12.52 -9.52
N PRO A 457 -7.19 12.42 -8.49
CA PRO A 457 -7.10 11.34 -7.51
C PRO A 457 -7.22 9.95 -8.14
N GLU A 458 -8.11 9.78 -9.11
CA GLU A 458 -8.30 8.52 -9.81
C GLU A 458 -7.09 8.20 -10.70
N ALA A 459 -6.57 9.16 -11.45
CA ALA A 459 -5.35 9.00 -12.27
C ALA A 459 -4.13 8.62 -11.42
N ALA A 460 -3.98 9.20 -10.23
CA ALA A 460 -2.93 8.86 -9.30
C ALA A 460 -3.08 7.43 -8.75
N THR A 461 -4.26 7.06 -8.23
CA THR A 461 -4.51 5.73 -7.64
C THR A 461 -4.45 4.62 -8.69
N CYS A 462 -5.12 4.80 -9.83
CA CYS A 462 -5.05 3.88 -10.97
C CYS A 462 -3.63 3.77 -11.51
N GLY A 463 -2.93 4.91 -11.65
CA GLY A 463 -1.57 4.96 -12.16
C GLY A 463 -0.59 4.16 -11.29
N VAL A 464 -0.65 4.34 -9.98
CA VAL A 464 0.18 3.60 -9.03
C VAL A 464 -0.14 2.11 -9.07
N TYR A 465 -1.42 1.74 -9.09
CA TYR A 465 -1.85 0.34 -9.19
C TYR A 465 -1.37 -0.32 -10.48
N LEU A 466 -1.58 0.32 -11.63
CA LEU A 466 -1.16 -0.20 -12.95
C LEU A 466 0.36 -0.32 -13.07
N HIS A 467 1.09 0.64 -12.52
CA HIS A 467 2.55 0.62 -12.48
C HIS A 467 3.07 -0.57 -11.64
N GLY A 468 2.47 -0.81 -10.46
CA GLY A 468 2.81 -1.97 -9.64
C GLY A 468 2.46 -3.29 -10.32
N MET A 469 1.28 -3.41 -10.93
CA MET A 469 0.88 -4.58 -11.70
C MET A 469 1.81 -4.86 -12.90
N ALA A 470 2.29 -3.80 -13.56
CA ALA A 470 3.28 -3.94 -14.63
C ALA A 470 4.63 -4.43 -14.11
N GLY A 471 5.03 -3.96 -12.92
CA GLY A 471 6.22 -4.44 -12.22
C GLY A 471 6.12 -5.92 -11.83
N ASP A 472 4.96 -6.36 -11.32
CA ASP A 472 4.72 -7.76 -11.00
C ASP A 472 4.78 -8.65 -12.25
N LEU A 473 4.22 -8.18 -13.36
CA LEU A 473 4.33 -8.89 -14.64
C LEU A 473 5.78 -8.94 -15.16
N ALA A 474 6.52 -7.85 -15.05
CA ALA A 474 7.92 -7.78 -15.43
C ALA A 474 8.78 -8.73 -14.59
N ALA A 475 8.57 -8.81 -13.29
CA ALA A 475 9.25 -9.74 -12.40
C ALA A 475 8.92 -11.22 -12.75
N GLY A 476 7.69 -11.50 -13.17
CA GLY A 476 7.31 -12.83 -13.68
C GLY A 476 8.04 -13.22 -14.97
N LEU A 477 8.51 -12.25 -15.77
CA LEU A 477 9.26 -12.48 -17.01
C LEU A 477 10.78 -12.52 -16.80
N HIS A 478 11.30 -11.68 -15.88
CA HIS A 478 12.75 -11.41 -15.75
C HIS A 478 13.29 -11.74 -14.35
N THR A 479 12.47 -12.25 -13.43
CA THR A 479 12.71 -12.30 -11.97
C THR A 479 12.86 -10.90 -11.36
N GLU A 480 12.74 -10.78 -10.04
CA GLU A 480 12.90 -9.47 -9.37
C GLU A 480 14.31 -8.88 -9.53
N TYR A 481 15.33 -9.73 -9.74
CA TYR A 481 16.71 -9.28 -9.97
C TYR A 481 16.94 -8.66 -11.35
N GLY A 482 16.17 -9.08 -12.35
CA GLY A 482 16.39 -8.69 -13.74
C GLY A 482 15.48 -7.57 -14.25
N VAL A 483 14.54 -7.07 -13.41
CA VAL A 483 13.60 -6.03 -13.84
C VAL A 483 14.29 -4.69 -14.06
N MET A 484 14.08 -4.11 -15.24
CA MET A 484 14.45 -2.74 -15.55
C MET A 484 13.21 -1.86 -15.74
N ALA A 485 13.35 -0.55 -15.59
CA ALA A 485 12.25 0.40 -15.79
C ALA A 485 11.61 0.31 -17.19
N GLY A 486 12.40 -0.02 -18.21
CA GLY A 486 11.92 -0.29 -19.55
C GLY A 486 10.94 -1.47 -19.62
N ASP A 487 11.21 -2.54 -18.87
CA ASP A 487 10.34 -3.73 -18.82
C ASP A 487 9.01 -3.39 -18.15
N ILE A 488 9.03 -2.56 -17.11
CA ILE A 488 7.81 -2.06 -16.47
C ILE A 488 6.97 -1.30 -17.50
N ALA A 489 7.58 -0.37 -18.23
CA ALA A 489 6.90 0.40 -19.29
C ALA A 489 6.32 -0.50 -20.40
N GLU A 490 7.03 -1.57 -20.80
CA GLU A 490 6.56 -2.54 -21.82
C GLU A 490 5.44 -3.46 -21.29
N CYS A 491 5.36 -3.68 -19.97
CA CYS A 491 4.34 -4.51 -19.34
C CYS A 491 3.05 -3.73 -19.00
N LEU A 492 3.06 -2.40 -19.12
CA LEU A 492 1.86 -1.58 -18.92
C LEU A 492 0.72 -2.07 -19.83
N MET A 493 -0.47 -2.16 -19.29
CA MET A 493 -1.74 -2.54 -19.96
C MET A 493 -1.81 -3.98 -20.51
N LYS A 494 -0.76 -4.80 -20.44
CA LYS A 494 -0.79 -6.17 -21.00
C LYS A 494 -1.84 -7.09 -20.34
N ASN A 495 -2.19 -6.86 -19.08
CA ASN A 495 -3.16 -7.68 -18.34
C ASN A 495 -4.60 -7.17 -18.40
N GLN A 496 -4.87 -6.01 -18.98
CA GLN A 496 -6.21 -5.41 -19.02
C GLN A 496 -7.13 -6.09 -20.05
N ASN A 497 -6.57 -6.79 -21.05
CA ASN A 497 -7.33 -7.40 -22.15
C ASN A 497 -7.76 -8.87 -21.89
N LYS A 498 -7.59 -9.44 -20.71
CA LYS A 498 -7.99 -10.83 -20.42
C LYS A 498 -9.43 -10.98 -19.90
N LYS A 499 -10.28 -9.94 -20.02
CA LYS A 499 -11.73 -10.03 -19.85
C LYS A 499 -12.41 -9.46 -21.11
N ALA A 500 -12.46 -10.26 -22.12
CA ALA A 500 -13.46 -10.20 -23.19
C ALA A 500 -14.06 -11.59 -23.31
#